data_7f8665af041aa688212a54ec281b214a
#
_entry.id   7f8665af041aa688212a54ec281b214a
#
_cell.length_a   1.000
_cell.length_b   1.000
_cell.length_c   1.000
_cell.angle_alpha   90.00
_cell.angle_beta   90.00
_cell.angle_gamma   90.00
#
_symmetry.space_group_name_H-M   'P 1'
#
loop_
_entity.id
_entity.type
_entity.pdbx_description
1 polymer ?
#
loop_
_entity_poly.entity_id
_entity_poly.type
_entity_poly.pdbx_seq_one_letter_code
_entity_poly.pdbx_strand_id
1 'polypeptide(L)'
;MSEDQSPIRPTTPQAIQLAKTLMRTSRYGALAVLDSVTGRPLASRVAVATDVDGTPVILVSGLAAHTPGLIANPACSLLLGEAGKGDPLAHPRITLHCTAFKIERDSADYTRTRRRYLNHNPKGSLYVDLGDFVFFRLVVESASLNGGFGKAFNLSRTDLINPSEIADAIASSEQSGIDDANSKYEKEIDLL
;
A
#
# COMPACT_ATOMS: atom_id res chain seq x y z
N MET A 1 4.71 41.92 -9.45
CA MET A 1 5.40 40.67 -9.08
C MET A 1 4.32 39.76 -8.52
N SER A 2 3.82 38.79 -9.30
CA SER A 2 2.88 37.81 -8.83
C SER A 2 3.62 36.91 -7.82
N GLU A 3 3.14 36.82 -6.59
CA GLU A 3 3.58 35.79 -5.65
C GLU A 3 3.45 34.43 -6.33
N ASP A 4 4.57 33.76 -6.45
CA ASP A 4 4.68 32.41 -7.02
C ASP A 4 3.98 31.46 -6.04
N GLN A 5 2.64 31.35 -6.17
CA GLN A 5 1.85 30.48 -5.31
C GLN A 5 2.26 29.02 -5.64
N SER A 6 2.92 28.38 -4.70
CA SER A 6 3.25 26.96 -4.77
C SER A 6 2.01 26.17 -5.19
N PRO A 7 2.10 25.30 -6.21
CA PRO A 7 0.98 24.44 -6.61
C PRO A 7 0.60 23.41 -5.53
N ILE A 8 1.45 23.27 -4.49
CA ILE A 8 1.23 22.37 -3.36
C ILE A 8 0.48 23.12 -2.27
N ARG A 9 -0.67 22.57 -1.87
CA ARG A 9 -1.53 23.15 -0.83
C ARG A 9 -1.10 22.68 0.56
N PRO A 10 -1.40 23.45 1.62
CA PRO A 10 -1.28 22.96 2.99
C PRO A 10 -2.09 21.67 3.20
N THR A 11 -1.54 20.72 3.93
CA THR A 11 -2.20 19.45 4.26
C THR A 11 -3.47 19.70 5.07
N THR A 12 -4.55 19.03 4.71
CA THR A 12 -5.86 19.11 5.36
C THR A 12 -6.32 17.74 5.86
N PRO A 13 -7.23 17.68 6.87
CA PRO A 13 -7.83 16.41 7.30
C PRO A 13 -8.48 15.61 6.14
N GLN A 14 -9.10 16.30 5.19
CA GLN A 14 -9.72 15.68 4.02
C GLN A 14 -8.67 15.07 3.07
N ALA A 15 -7.53 15.74 2.88
CA ALA A 15 -6.42 15.19 2.10
C ALA A 15 -5.83 13.94 2.76
N ILE A 16 -5.65 13.96 4.08
CA ILE A 16 -5.18 12.80 4.87
C ILE A 16 -6.17 11.63 4.73
N GLN A 17 -7.47 11.89 4.90
CA GLN A 17 -8.49 10.86 4.76
C GLN A 17 -8.51 10.25 3.36
N LEU A 18 -8.42 11.07 2.31
CA LEU A 18 -8.34 10.61 0.92
C LEU A 18 -7.10 9.73 0.69
N ALA A 19 -5.94 10.16 1.17
CA ALA A 19 -4.69 9.41 1.09
C ALA A 19 -4.80 8.04 1.77
N LYS A 20 -5.30 8.01 3.02
CA LYS A 20 -5.52 6.75 3.77
C LYS A 20 -6.53 5.83 3.07
N THR A 21 -7.57 6.39 2.47
CA THR A 21 -8.54 5.63 1.68
C THR A 21 -7.87 4.98 0.48
N LEU A 22 -7.13 5.76 -0.33
CA LEU A 22 -6.39 5.22 -1.48
C LEU A 22 -5.44 4.08 -1.07
N MET A 23 -4.68 4.27 0.02
CA MET A 23 -3.76 3.24 0.52
C MET A 23 -4.47 1.95 0.92
N ARG A 24 -5.63 2.05 1.59
CA ARG A 24 -6.33 0.90 2.16
C ARG A 24 -7.24 0.17 1.17
N THR A 25 -7.73 0.87 0.14
CA THR A 25 -8.67 0.28 -0.83
C THR A 25 -8.00 -0.20 -2.11
N SER A 26 -6.80 0.29 -2.44
CA SER A 26 -6.09 -0.14 -3.64
C SER A 26 -5.66 -1.59 -3.54
N ARG A 27 -6.02 -2.40 -4.54
CA ARG A 27 -5.63 -3.82 -4.64
C ARG A 27 -4.32 -4.02 -5.39
N TYR A 28 -3.90 -3.04 -6.18
CA TYR A 28 -2.65 -3.05 -6.92
C TYR A 28 -2.10 -1.62 -7.07
N GLY A 29 -0.83 -1.53 -7.41
CA GLY A 29 -0.16 -0.27 -7.67
C GLY A 29 0.99 -0.44 -8.66
N ALA A 30 1.58 0.67 -9.07
CA ALA A 30 2.82 0.68 -9.82
C ALA A 30 3.98 0.88 -8.83
N LEU A 31 4.80 -0.18 -8.68
CA LEU A 31 6.03 -0.15 -7.91
C LEU A 31 7.18 0.34 -8.80
N ALA A 32 7.89 1.35 -8.34
CA ALA A 32 9.10 1.86 -8.98
C ALA A 32 10.32 1.53 -8.11
N VAL A 33 11.34 0.93 -8.73
CA VAL A 33 12.61 0.54 -8.12
C VAL A 33 13.76 0.90 -9.05
N LEU A 34 14.99 0.77 -8.59
CA LEU A 34 16.16 0.78 -9.47
C LEU A 34 16.51 -0.65 -9.88
N ASP A 35 16.66 -0.88 -11.18
CA ASP A 35 17.14 -2.16 -11.70
C ASP A 35 18.53 -2.46 -11.14
N SER A 36 18.72 -3.65 -10.56
CA SER A 36 19.95 -4.00 -9.83
C SER A 36 21.20 -4.14 -10.71
N VAL A 37 21.02 -4.30 -12.01
CA VAL A 37 22.13 -4.48 -12.97
C VAL A 37 22.47 -3.18 -13.67
N THR A 38 21.45 -2.46 -14.14
CA THR A 38 21.64 -1.27 -14.98
C THR A 38 21.53 0.04 -14.21
N GLY A 39 21.00 0.02 -12.98
CA GLY A 39 20.68 1.22 -12.19
C GLY A 39 19.56 2.07 -12.76
N ARG A 40 18.89 1.62 -13.83
CA ARG A 40 17.79 2.38 -14.45
C ARG A 40 16.50 2.24 -13.65
N PRO A 41 15.65 3.28 -13.64
CA PRO A 41 14.30 3.16 -13.08
C PRO A 41 13.50 2.05 -13.76
N LEU A 42 12.88 1.19 -12.95
CA LEU A 42 12.03 0.10 -13.38
C LEU A 42 10.68 0.25 -12.71
N ALA A 43 9.60 0.28 -13.48
CA ALA A 43 8.24 0.30 -12.96
C ALA A 43 7.50 -0.99 -13.32
N SER A 44 6.77 -1.55 -12.36
CA SER A 44 6.00 -2.79 -12.55
C SER A 44 4.72 -2.78 -11.71
N ARG A 45 3.72 -3.56 -12.12
CA ARG A 45 2.49 -3.71 -11.36
C ARG A 45 2.69 -4.76 -10.26
N VAL A 46 2.26 -4.42 -9.04
CA VAL A 46 2.25 -5.34 -7.89
C VAL A 46 0.88 -5.33 -7.22
N ALA A 47 0.47 -6.47 -6.69
CA ALA A 47 -0.69 -6.51 -5.80
C ALA A 47 -0.28 -5.97 -4.43
N VAL A 48 -1.18 -5.20 -3.81
CA VAL A 48 -0.93 -4.47 -2.57
C VAL A 48 -1.97 -4.85 -1.53
N ALA A 49 -1.55 -4.89 -0.27
CA ALA A 49 -2.42 -4.86 0.89
C ALA A 49 -1.82 -3.86 1.91
N THR A 50 -2.47 -3.69 3.06
CA THR A 50 -1.90 -2.88 4.15
C THR A 50 -1.85 -3.67 5.44
N ASP A 51 -0.82 -3.43 6.24
CA ASP A 51 -0.77 -3.90 7.63
C ASP A 51 -1.75 -3.08 8.51
N VAL A 52 -1.90 -3.44 9.77
CA VAL A 52 -2.83 -2.82 10.72
C VAL A 52 -2.59 -1.32 10.89
N ASP A 53 -1.34 -0.90 10.87
CA ASP A 53 -0.93 0.51 10.96
C ASP A 53 -1.19 1.30 9.66
N GLY A 54 -1.51 0.62 8.55
CA GLY A 54 -1.69 1.21 7.23
C GLY A 54 -0.44 1.14 6.35
N THR A 55 0.68 0.59 6.83
CA THR A 55 1.90 0.39 6.03
C THR A 55 1.61 -0.57 4.87
N PRO A 56 1.91 -0.20 3.61
CA PRO A 56 1.72 -1.10 2.48
C PRO A 56 2.60 -2.34 2.55
N VAL A 57 2.04 -3.47 2.14
CA VAL A 57 2.74 -4.75 1.95
C VAL A 57 2.49 -5.28 0.56
N ILE A 58 3.53 -5.87 -0.04
CA ILE A 58 3.47 -6.52 -1.35
C ILE A 58 3.99 -7.95 -1.25
N LEU A 59 3.45 -8.84 -2.08
CA LEU A 59 3.94 -10.20 -2.26
C LEU A 59 4.50 -10.31 -3.67
N VAL A 60 5.76 -10.63 -3.80
CA VAL A 60 6.48 -10.65 -5.09
C VAL A 60 7.26 -11.94 -5.27
N SER A 61 7.34 -12.42 -6.52
CA SER A 61 8.18 -13.56 -6.88
C SER A 61 9.65 -13.15 -6.90
N GLY A 62 10.55 -14.00 -6.44
CA GLY A 62 11.99 -13.85 -6.59
C GLY A 62 12.45 -13.78 -8.05
N LEU A 63 11.63 -14.29 -8.99
CA LEU A 63 11.91 -14.24 -10.43
C LEU A 63 11.50 -12.93 -11.10
N ALA A 64 10.74 -12.08 -10.39
CA ALA A 64 10.32 -10.79 -10.95
C ALA A 64 11.48 -9.78 -10.95
N ALA A 65 11.63 -9.04 -12.05
CA ALA A 65 12.75 -8.11 -12.24
C ALA A 65 12.89 -7.04 -11.14
N HIS A 66 11.78 -6.66 -10.48
CA HIS A 66 11.81 -5.69 -9.38
C HIS A 66 12.36 -6.26 -8.07
N THR A 67 12.31 -7.59 -7.86
CA THR A 67 12.74 -8.20 -6.58
C THR A 67 14.24 -8.06 -6.33
N PRO A 68 15.15 -8.38 -7.28
CA PRO A 68 16.57 -8.06 -7.12
C PRO A 68 16.83 -6.57 -6.90
N GLY A 69 16.04 -5.69 -7.53
CA GLY A 69 16.12 -4.24 -7.33
C GLY A 69 15.86 -3.85 -5.88
N LEU A 70 14.75 -4.33 -5.27
CA LEU A 70 14.41 -4.08 -3.87
C LEU A 70 15.46 -4.61 -2.88
N ILE A 71 16.10 -5.74 -3.21
CA ILE A 71 17.14 -6.34 -2.35
C ILE A 71 18.42 -5.52 -2.42
N ALA A 72 18.83 -5.09 -3.61
CA ALA A 72 20.05 -4.32 -3.82
C ALA A 72 19.92 -2.86 -3.35
N ASN A 73 18.75 -2.25 -3.54
CA ASN A 73 18.44 -0.89 -3.09
C ASN A 73 16.99 -0.85 -2.59
N PRO A 74 16.76 -0.75 -1.28
CA PRO A 74 15.42 -0.78 -0.71
C PRO A 74 14.60 0.50 -0.97
N ALA A 75 15.22 1.59 -1.44
CA ALA A 75 14.48 2.80 -1.80
C ALA A 75 13.55 2.53 -2.99
N CYS A 76 12.26 2.79 -2.80
CA CYS A 76 11.25 2.54 -3.82
C CYS A 76 10.11 3.56 -3.73
N SER A 77 9.28 3.60 -4.77
CA SER A 77 8.04 4.36 -4.74
C SER A 77 6.87 3.48 -5.17
N LEU A 78 5.70 3.73 -4.57
CA LEU A 78 4.47 3.02 -4.89
C LEU A 78 3.39 4.02 -5.27
N LEU A 79 2.95 3.98 -6.54
CA LEU A 79 1.82 4.77 -7.04
C LEU A 79 0.53 3.97 -6.88
N LEU A 80 -0.44 4.54 -6.16
CA LEU A 80 -1.78 4.02 -5.92
C LEU A 80 -2.83 4.97 -6.45
N GLY A 81 -4.00 4.43 -6.80
CA GLY A 81 -5.13 5.14 -7.35
C GLY A 81 -5.44 4.68 -8.77
N GLU A 82 -6.69 4.29 -8.99
CA GLU A 82 -7.15 3.82 -10.28
C GLU A 82 -7.81 4.96 -11.04
N ALA A 83 -7.53 5.05 -12.33
CA ALA A 83 -8.26 5.94 -13.21
C ALA A 83 -9.67 5.36 -13.46
N GLY A 84 -10.69 6.17 -13.17
CA GLY A 84 -12.07 5.85 -13.50
C GLY A 84 -12.42 6.24 -14.95
N LYS A 85 -13.70 6.44 -15.21
CA LYS A 85 -14.17 6.94 -16.50
C LYS A 85 -13.77 8.41 -16.70
N GLY A 86 -13.53 8.81 -17.94
CA GLY A 86 -13.17 10.19 -18.31
C GLY A 86 -11.67 10.43 -18.32
N ASP A 87 -11.25 11.65 -17.95
CA ASP A 87 -9.83 12.02 -17.92
C ASP A 87 -9.09 11.30 -16.79
N PRO A 88 -8.09 10.43 -17.09
CA PRO A 88 -7.32 9.73 -16.07
C PRO A 88 -6.63 10.66 -15.07
N LEU A 89 -6.25 11.85 -15.49
CA LEU A 89 -5.53 12.82 -14.66
C LEU A 89 -6.44 13.55 -13.67
N ALA A 90 -7.75 13.51 -13.86
CA ALA A 90 -8.73 14.07 -12.92
C ALA A 90 -8.95 13.18 -11.69
N HIS A 91 -8.56 11.90 -11.75
CA HIS A 91 -8.75 10.95 -10.65
C HIS A 91 -7.68 11.07 -9.56
N PRO A 92 -8.08 10.89 -8.28
CA PRO A 92 -7.14 10.92 -7.17
C PRO A 92 -6.10 9.81 -7.27
N ARG A 93 -4.84 10.14 -6.95
CA ARG A 93 -3.73 9.21 -6.90
C ARG A 93 -2.68 9.67 -5.87
N ILE A 94 -1.95 8.73 -5.32
CA ILE A 94 -0.89 8.99 -4.34
C ILE A 94 0.38 8.24 -4.72
N THR A 95 1.51 8.92 -4.67
CA THR A 95 2.83 8.30 -4.74
C THR A 95 3.41 8.26 -3.33
N LEU A 96 3.66 7.06 -2.83
CA LEU A 96 4.34 6.82 -1.57
C LEU A 96 5.84 6.68 -1.84
N HIS A 97 6.67 7.40 -1.09
CA HIS A 97 8.12 7.23 -1.07
C HIS A 97 8.47 6.32 0.11
N CYS A 98 9.11 5.19 -0.18
CA CYS A 98 9.22 4.11 0.79
C CYS A 98 10.64 3.53 0.83
N THR A 99 10.94 2.90 1.97
CA THR A 99 12.04 1.94 2.11
C THR A 99 11.45 0.54 2.29
N ALA A 100 11.86 -0.41 1.46
CA ALA A 100 11.37 -1.78 1.47
C ALA A 100 12.13 -2.64 2.49
N PHE A 101 11.39 -3.42 3.30
CA PHE A 101 11.93 -4.40 4.23
C PHE A 101 11.33 -5.77 3.95
N LYS A 102 12.17 -6.75 3.69
CA LYS A 102 11.76 -8.14 3.54
C LYS A 102 11.20 -8.68 4.85
N ILE A 103 10.09 -9.42 4.79
CA ILE A 103 9.51 -10.08 5.95
C ILE A 103 9.94 -11.56 5.92
N GLU A 104 10.64 -11.98 6.98
CA GLU A 104 11.12 -13.36 7.08
C GLU A 104 9.97 -14.33 7.37
N ARG A 105 9.97 -15.50 6.68
CA ARG A 105 8.86 -16.48 6.72
C ARG A 105 8.54 -17.02 8.11
N ASP A 106 9.54 -17.16 8.96
CA ASP A 106 9.39 -17.76 10.30
C ASP A 106 9.05 -16.72 11.38
N SER A 107 8.75 -15.48 10.99
CA SER A 107 8.43 -14.41 11.92
C SER A 107 6.92 -14.34 12.23
N ALA A 108 6.60 -13.82 13.43
CA ALA A 108 5.21 -13.50 13.80
C ALA A 108 4.58 -12.49 12.83
N ASP A 109 5.39 -11.56 12.31
CA ASP A 109 4.99 -10.58 11.29
C ASP A 109 4.56 -11.25 10.00
N TYR A 110 5.21 -12.34 9.58
CA TYR A 110 4.83 -13.07 8.38
C TYR A 110 3.41 -13.64 8.48
N THR A 111 3.09 -14.31 9.58
CA THR A 111 1.78 -14.93 9.79
C THR A 111 0.65 -13.88 9.73
N ARG A 112 0.84 -12.74 10.41
CA ARG A 112 -0.10 -11.61 10.38
C ARG A 112 -0.23 -11.03 8.97
N THR A 113 0.91 -10.75 8.32
CA THR A 113 0.94 -10.16 6.98
C THR A 113 0.28 -11.07 5.95
N ARG A 114 0.58 -12.39 5.99
CA ARG A 114 -0.01 -13.39 5.10
C ARG A 114 -1.53 -13.41 5.24
N ARG A 115 -2.06 -13.47 6.46
CA ARG A 115 -3.51 -13.45 6.70
C ARG A 115 -4.15 -12.18 6.12
N ARG A 116 -3.62 -11.01 6.45
CA ARG A 116 -4.15 -9.72 5.97
C ARG A 116 -4.07 -9.60 4.45
N TYR A 117 -2.94 -10.00 3.87
CA TYR A 117 -2.75 -9.97 2.43
C TYR A 117 -3.78 -10.85 1.70
N LEU A 118 -4.02 -12.07 2.19
CA LEU A 118 -4.98 -12.98 1.58
C LEU A 118 -6.43 -12.52 1.77
N ASN A 119 -6.78 -11.89 2.88
CA ASN A 119 -8.09 -11.27 3.06
C ASN A 119 -8.35 -10.17 2.03
N HIS A 120 -7.32 -9.40 1.68
CA HIS A 120 -7.44 -8.33 0.68
C HIS A 120 -7.29 -8.84 -0.76
N ASN A 121 -6.42 -9.83 -0.99
CA ASN A 121 -6.08 -10.43 -2.28
C ASN A 121 -6.27 -11.96 -2.24
N PRO A 122 -7.52 -12.50 -2.25
CA PRO A 122 -7.78 -13.94 -2.05
C PRO A 122 -7.08 -14.85 -3.08
N LYS A 123 -6.94 -14.39 -4.33
CA LYS A 123 -6.21 -15.12 -5.39
C LYS A 123 -4.73 -15.33 -5.07
N GLY A 124 -4.18 -14.58 -4.12
CA GLY A 124 -2.81 -14.78 -3.61
C GLY A 124 -2.57 -16.15 -2.99
N SER A 125 -3.64 -16.84 -2.54
CA SER A 125 -3.56 -18.22 -2.01
C SER A 125 -2.95 -19.22 -2.99
N LEU A 126 -3.02 -18.95 -4.28
CA LEU A 126 -2.47 -19.84 -5.33
C LEU A 126 -0.92 -19.83 -5.36
N TYR A 127 -0.27 -18.79 -4.81
CA TYR A 127 1.18 -18.63 -4.95
C TYR A 127 1.91 -18.16 -3.69
N VAL A 128 1.21 -17.76 -2.63
CA VAL A 128 1.83 -17.22 -1.39
C VAL A 128 2.78 -18.20 -0.71
N ASP A 129 2.52 -19.51 -0.85
CA ASP A 129 3.30 -20.57 -0.21
C ASP A 129 4.41 -21.12 -1.12
N LEU A 130 4.52 -20.65 -2.37
CA LEU A 130 5.63 -21.01 -3.24
C LEU A 130 6.95 -20.44 -2.68
N GLY A 131 8.03 -21.22 -2.82
CA GLY A 131 9.33 -20.95 -2.18
C GLY A 131 10.00 -19.67 -2.64
N ASP A 132 9.72 -19.20 -3.86
CA ASP A 132 10.28 -17.99 -4.45
C ASP A 132 9.48 -16.72 -4.14
N PHE A 133 8.28 -16.84 -3.56
CA PHE A 133 7.49 -15.67 -3.19
C PHE A 133 7.88 -15.12 -1.83
N VAL A 134 8.07 -13.80 -1.74
CA VAL A 134 8.47 -13.09 -0.53
C VAL A 134 7.62 -11.86 -0.29
N PHE A 135 7.32 -11.59 0.98
CA PHE A 135 6.68 -10.35 1.39
C PHE A 135 7.70 -9.25 1.60
N PHE A 136 7.35 -8.04 1.15
CA PHE A 136 8.02 -6.81 1.55
C PHE A 136 7.02 -5.87 2.22
N ARG A 137 7.44 -5.28 3.34
CA ARG A 137 6.80 -4.13 3.97
C ARG A 137 7.44 -2.87 3.38
N LEU A 138 6.62 -1.96 2.86
CA LEU A 138 7.07 -0.70 2.28
C LEU A 138 6.90 0.41 3.33
N VAL A 139 7.94 0.66 4.11
CA VAL A 139 7.93 1.68 5.17
C VAL A 139 7.84 3.05 4.53
N VAL A 140 6.71 3.72 4.70
CA VAL A 140 6.43 5.03 4.13
C VAL A 140 7.25 6.10 4.83
N GLU A 141 7.94 6.94 4.09
CA GLU A 141 8.69 8.11 4.58
C GLU A 141 7.89 9.40 4.34
N SER A 142 7.35 9.54 3.15
CA SER A 142 6.52 10.67 2.72
C SER A 142 5.63 10.27 1.57
N ALA A 143 4.71 11.15 1.18
CA ALA A 143 3.89 10.93 0.00
C ALA A 143 3.53 12.23 -0.72
N SER A 144 3.30 12.10 -2.03
CA SER A 144 2.74 13.13 -2.89
C SER A 144 1.32 12.71 -3.29
N LEU A 145 0.31 13.39 -2.76
CA LEU A 145 -1.09 13.17 -3.09
C LEU A 145 -1.54 14.17 -4.16
N ASN A 146 -2.15 13.66 -5.21
CA ASN A 146 -2.93 14.45 -6.15
C ASN A 146 -4.41 14.06 -6.00
N GLY A 147 -5.21 14.97 -5.46
CA GLY A 147 -6.65 14.78 -5.23
C GLY A 147 -7.54 15.20 -6.40
N GLY A 148 -6.98 15.34 -7.60
CA GLY A 148 -7.60 15.90 -8.79
C GLY A 148 -7.07 17.30 -9.13
N PHE A 149 -7.69 17.98 -10.08
CA PHE A 149 -7.21 19.27 -10.57
C PHE A 149 -6.97 20.29 -9.45
N GLY A 150 -5.74 20.83 -9.40
CA GLY A 150 -5.34 21.87 -8.46
C GLY A 150 -5.33 21.43 -6.98
N LYS A 151 -5.28 20.14 -6.67
CA LYS A 151 -5.31 19.57 -5.31
C LYS A 151 -4.08 18.70 -5.06
N ALA A 152 -2.88 19.31 -5.09
CA ALA A 152 -1.63 18.63 -4.77
C ALA A 152 -1.25 18.88 -3.30
N PHE A 153 -0.81 17.83 -2.61
CA PHE A 153 -0.42 17.86 -1.19
C PHE A 153 0.82 17.00 -0.98
N ASN A 154 1.72 17.45 -0.10
CA ASN A 154 2.78 16.63 0.46
C ASN A 154 2.36 16.15 1.84
N LEU A 155 2.47 14.85 2.08
CA LEU A 155 2.07 14.21 3.32
C LEU A 155 3.29 13.57 3.97
N SER A 156 3.37 13.69 5.29
CA SER A 156 4.36 13.04 6.11
C SER A 156 3.94 11.61 6.47
N ARG A 157 4.89 10.80 6.96
CA ARG A 157 4.59 9.48 7.52
C ARG A 157 3.52 9.54 8.60
N THR A 158 3.58 10.54 9.49
CA THR A 158 2.65 10.68 10.62
C THR A 158 1.23 11.01 10.19
N ASP A 159 1.03 11.58 9.00
CA ASP A 159 -0.29 11.80 8.42
C ASP A 159 -0.93 10.48 7.94
N LEU A 160 -0.12 9.51 7.53
CA LEU A 160 -0.54 8.32 6.80
C LEU A 160 -0.62 7.06 7.66
N ILE A 161 0.36 6.87 8.53
CA ILE A 161 0.55 5.65 9.31
C ILE A 161 0.01 5.85 10.72
N ASN A 162 -0.77 4.89 11.20
CA ASN A 162 -1.30 4.94 12.56
C ASN A 162 -0.20 4.69 13.58
N PRO A 163 -0.21 5.38 14.73
CA PRO A 163 0.67 5.07 15.86
C PRO A 163 0.53 3.61 16.32
N SER A 164 1.59 3.06 16.93
CA SER A 164 1.63 1.66 17.39
C SER A 164 0.48 1.30 18.32
N GLU A 165 0.12 2.19 19.25
CA GLU A 165 -0.98 1.98 20.20
C GLU A 165 -2.33 1.74 19.49
N ILE A 166 -2.61 2.52 18.42
CA ILE A 166 -3.81 2.34 17.60
C ILE A 166 -3.70 1.05 16.78
N ALA A 167 -2.53 0.76 16.21
CA ALA A 167 -2.29 -0.44 15.44
C ALA A 167 -2.48 -1.71 16.30
N ASP A 168 -1.97 -1.72 17.52
CA ASP A 168 -2.11 -2.81 18.47
C ASP A 168 -3.57 -3.02 18.90
N ALA A 169 -4.31 -1.93 19.15
CA ALA A 169 -5.74 -2.00 19.45
C ALA A 169 -6.54 -2.59 18.28
N ILE A 170 -6.23 -2.21 17.03
CA ILE A 170 -6.84 -2.79 15.83
C ILE A 170 -6.47 -4.27 15.71
N ALA A 171 -5.19 -4.62 15.88
CA ALA A 171 -4.72 -6.00 15.76
C ALA A 171 -5.40 -6.94 16.76
N SER A 172 -5.61 -6.48 18.00
CA SER A 172 -6.26 -7.26 19.05
C SER A 172 -7.77 -7.49 18.83
N SER A 173 -8.45 -6.57 18.14
CA SER A 173 -9.87 -6.63 17.85
C SER A 173 -10.22 -7.13 16.44
N GLU A 174 -9.21 -7.28 15.57
CA GLU A 174 -9.42 -7.57 14.15
C GLU A 174 -10.18 -8.87 13.92
N GLN A 175 -9.79 -9.96 14.60
CA GLN A 175 -10.42 -11.25 14.38
C GLN A 175 -11.87 -11.27 14.88
N SER A 176 -12.12 -10.76 16.09
CA SER A 176 -13.48 -10.67 16.61
C SER A 176 -14.38 -9.78 15.75
N GLY A 177 -13.85 -8.66 15.24
CA GLY A 177 -14.60 -7.78 14.34
C GLY A 177 -14.93 -8.44 13.00
N ILE A 178 -14.06 -9.28 12.47
CA ILE A 178 -14.31 -10.06 11.24
C ILE A 178 -15.37 -11.14 11.52
N ASP A 179 -15.25 -11.85 12.63
CA ASP A 179 -16.18 -12.92 13.02
C ASP A 179 -17.59 -12.34 13.27
N ASP A 180 -17.69 -11.21 13.95
CA ASP A 180 -18.95 -10.49 14.16
C ASP A 180 -19.59 -10.03 12.84
N ALA A 181 -18.77 -9.47 11.93
CA ALA A 181 -19.25 -9.03 10.62
C ALA A 181 -19.74 -10.22 9.78
N ASN A 182 -18.99 -11.31 9.73
CA ASN A 182 -19.37 -12.50 8.98
C ASN A 182 -20.65 -13.12 9.53
N SER A 183 -20.80 -13.26 10.85
CA SER A 183 -22.00 -13.76 11.47
C SER A 183 -23.22 -12.90 11.20
N LYS A 184 -23.05 -11.57 11.20
CA LYS A 184 -24.13 -10.61 10.93
C LYS A 184 -24.64 -10.65 9.48
N TYR A 185 -23.74 -10.91 8.53
CA TYR A 185 -24.03 -10.87 7.09
C TYR A 185 -23.94 -12.26 6.43
N GLU A 186 -24.01 -13.34 7.21
CA GLU A 186 -23.86 -14.71 6.71
C GLU A 186 -24.85 -15.02 5.57
N LYS A 187 -26.09 -14.56 5.69
CA LYS A 187 -27.13 -14.77 4.66
C LYS A 187 -26.88 -14.01 3.34
N GLU A 188 -26.24 -12.84 3.42
CA GLU A 188 -25.88 -12.05 2.24
C GLU A 188 -24.61 -12.58 1.57
N ILE A 189 -23.68 -13.17 2.34
CA ILE A 189 -22.44 -13.76 1.84
C ILE A 189 -22.71 -15.04 1.05
N ASP A 190 -23.66 -15.86 1.49
CA ASP A 190 -24.04 -17.10 0.81
C ASP A 190 -24.76 -16.88 -0.53
N LEU A 191 -25.12 -15.63 -0.86
CA LEU A 191 -25.76 -15.23 -2.12
C LEU A 191 -24.77 -14.71 -3.18
N LEU A 192 -23.48 -14.61 -2.87
CA LEU A 192 -22.40 -14.12 -3.76
C LEU A 192 -21.55 -15.27 -4.31
#